data_d583a178f0c78a49952113be04683f58
#
_entry.id   d583a178f0c78a49952113be04683f58
#
_cell.length_a   1.000
_cell.length_b   1.000
_cell.length_c   1.000
_cell.angle_alpha   90.00
_cell.angle_beta   90.00
_cell.angle_gamma   90.00
#
_symmetry.space_group_name_H-M   'P 1'
#
loop_
_entity.id
_entity.type
_entity.pdbx_description
1 polymer ?
#
loop_
_entity_poly.entity_id
_entity_poly.type
_entity_poly.pdbx_seq_one_letter_code
_entity_poly.pdbx_strand_id
1 'polypeptide(L)'
;LLLLTHILGSNQHIAMENPAYKQANTIFESVGYQTSFISLDEQGPMVEELEACGADIMYVTPSHQFPSGLVMSANRRQKLLAWSTKSAGHYISEDDYDSEFRYYGKPIPSLQSQDPFERVIYIGTLSKVIAPGIRLSYMVLPDALFQEYEKRCSFYFSTVSRIDQR
;
A
#
# COMPACT_ATOMS: atom_id res chain seq x y z
N LEU A 1 -8.42 0.03 3.58
CA LEU A 1 -7.55 -1.00 4.20
C LEU A 1 -8.34 -2.22 4.68
N LEU A 2 -9.49 -2.10 5.38
CA LEU A 2 -10.27 -3.27 5.82
C LEU A 2 -10.66 -4.19 4.65
N LEU A 3 -11.11 -3.65 3.51
CA LEU A 3 -11.38 -4.47 2.33
C LEU A 3 -10.13 -5.22 1.86
N LEU A 4 -8.97 -4.58 1.88
CA LEU A 4 -7.69 -5.21 1.53
C LEU A 4 -7.39 -6.41 2.43
N THR A 5 -7.61 -6.30 3.74
CA THR A 5 -7.37 -7.42 4.66
C THR A 5 -8.28 -8.63 4.38
N HIS A 6 -9.51 -8.39 3.91
CA HIS A 6 -10.40 -9.47 3.50
C HIS A 6 -9.94 -10.16 2.21
N ILE A 7 -9.36 -9.40 1.28
CA ILE A 7 -8.80 -9.95 0.03
C ILE A 7 -7.56 -10.80 0.33
N LEU A 8 -6.65 -10.28 1.15
CA LEU A 8 -5.39 -10.95 1.51
C LEU A 8 -5.61 -12.18 2.40
N GLY A 9 -6.74 -12.26 3.10
CA GLY A 9 -7.06 -13.35 4.03
C GLY A 9 -6.46 -13.16 5.42
N SER A 10 -6.62 -14.18 6.28
CA SER A 10 -6.15 -14.15 7.67
C SER A 10 -4.69 -14.58 7.83
N ASN A 11 -4.14 -14.31 9.00
CA ASN A 11 -2.80 -14.76 9.44
C ASN A 11 -1.64 -14.25 8.55
N GLN A 12 -1.75 -13.05 8.01
CA GLN A 12 -0.66 -12.42 7.27
C GLN A 12 0.36 -11.79 8.20
N HIS A 13 1.61 -11.76 7.77
CA HIS A 13 2.66 -10.97 8.40
C HIS A 13 2.95 -9.73 7.53
N ILE A 14 2.67 -8.55 8.07
CA ILE A 14 2.86 -7.29 7.38
C ILE A 14 3.99 -6.47 7.99
N ALA A 15 4.90 -6.02 7.15
CA ALA A 15 5.91 -5.04 7.52
C ALA A 15 5.41 -3.62 7.22
N MET A 16 5.75 -2.68 8.08
CA MET A 16 5.40 -1.26 7.94
C MET A 16 6.63 -0.38 8.17
N GLU A 17 6.63 0.79 7.57
CA GLU A 17 7.65 1.82 7.82
C GLU A 17 7.65 2.26 9.29
N ASN A 18 8.80 2.61 9.85
CA ASN A 18 8.92 3.18 11.20
C ASN A 18 9.57 4.57 11.13
N PRO A 19 8.83 5.64 11.47
CA PRO A 19 7.48 5.68 12.05
C PRO A 19 6.38 5.29 11.05
N ALA A 20 5.31 4.67 11.55
CA ALA A 20 4.20 4.16 10.76
C ALA A 20 2.94 5.03 10.84
N TYR A 21 2.07 4.90 9.84
CA TYR A 21 0.72 5.42 9.90
C TYR A 21 -0.12 4.62 10.92
N LYS A 22 -0.35 5.20 12.08
CA LYS A 22 -0.94 4.51 13.25
C LYS A 22 -2.28 3.84 12.94
N GLN A 23 -3.16 4.48 12.16
CA GLN A 23 -4.47 3.92 11.84
C GLN A 23 -4.35 2.67 10.97
N ALA A 24 -3.39 2.62 10.04
CA ALA A 24 -3.15 1.42 9.25
C ALA A 24 -2.69 0.27 10.13
N ASN A 25 -1.73 0.51 11.04
CA ASN A 25 -1.30 -0.50 12.01
C ASN A 25 -2.46 -1.03 12.86
N THR A 26 -3.29 -0.13 13.40
CA THR A 26 -4.46 -0.52 14.20
C THR A 26 -5.43 -1.40 13.40
N ILE A 27 -5.63 -1.13 12.11
CA ILE A 27 -6.48 -1.94 11.24
C ILE A 27 -5.89 -3.34 11.07
N PHE A 28 -4.60 -3.45 10.76
CA PHE A 28 -3.94 -4.75 10.57
C PHE A 28 -3.95 -5.59 11.86
N GLU A 29 -3.62 -4.98 13.00
CA GLU A 29 -3.69 -5.66 14.30
C GLU A 29 -5.13 -6.12 14.65
N SER A 30 -6.14 -5.30 14.32
CA SER A 30 -7.55 -5.62 14.64
C SER A 30 -8.07 -6.86 13.92
N VAL A 31 -7.47 -7.23 12.79
CA VAL A 31 -7.81 -8.44 12.03
C VAL A 31 -6.84 -9.62 12.32
N GLY A 32 -5.96 -9.45 13.29
CA GLY A 32 -5.04 -10.49 13.76
C GLY A 32 -3.79 -10.66 12.91
N TYR A 33 -3.39 -9.65 12.14
CA TYR A 33 -2.11 -9.69 11.42
C TYR A 33 -0.94 -9.51 12.39
N GLN A 34 0.14 -10.24 12.14
CA GLN A 34 1.43 -9.93 12.75
C GLN A 34 2.00 -8.68 12.08
N THR A 35 2.48 -7.71 12.87
CA THR A 35 3.10 -6.49 12.34
C THR A 35 4.57 -6.42 12.72
N SER A 36 5.42 -6.04 11.77
CA SER A 36 6.84 -5.71 11.99
C SER A 36 7.13 -4.30 11.50
N PHE A 37 8.04 -3.60 12.15
CA PHE A 37 8.39 -2.24 11.80
C PHE A 37 9.80 -2.19 11.21
N ILE A 38 9.94 -1.54 10.05
CA ILE A 38 11.18 -1.43 9.29
C ILE A 38 11.71 0.00 9.42
N SER A 39 12.94 0.12 9.84
CA SER A 39 13.64 1.41 10.01
C SER A 39 13.75 2.15 8.67
N LEU A 40 13.68 3.48 8.75
CA LEU A 40 13.91 4.36 7.60
C LEU A 40 15.32 4.93 7.63
N ASP A 41 15.97 4.98 6.49
CA ASP A 41 17.12 5.84 6.23
C ASP A 41 16.72 6.99 5.27
N GLU A 42 17.66 7.76 4.76
CA GLU A 42 17.41 8.87 3.84
C GLU A 42 16.82 8.45 2.49
N GLN A 43 16.82 7.16 2.16
CA GLN A 43 16.32 6.62 0.90
C GLN A 43 14.96 5.94 1.03
N GLY A 44 14.51 5.62 2.27
CA GLY A 44 13.27 4.89 2.56
C GLY A 44 13.49 3.68 3.46
N PRO A 45 12.54 2.73 3.52
CA PRO A 45 12.63 1.57 4.41
C PRO A 45 13.82 0.65 4.07
N MET A 46 14.52 0.19 5.10
CA MET A 46 15.69 -0.68 4.96
C MET A 46 15.26 -2.08 4.52
N VAL A 47 15.55 -2.44 3.27
CA VAL A 47 15.11 -3.71 2.67
C VAL A 47 15.75 -4.92 3.36
N GLU A 48 16.94 -4.75 3.90
CA GLU A 48 17.66 -5.78 4.65
C GLU A 48 16.90 -6.19 5.93
N GLU A 49 16.27 -5.23 6.63
CA GLU A 49 15.40 -5.52 7.78
C GLU A 49 14.10 -6.19 7.33
N LEU A 50 13.53 -5.76 6.20
CA LEU A 50 12.35 -6.38 5.61
C LEU A 50 12.59 -7.85 5.24
N GLU A 51 13.74 -8.16 4.67
CA GLU A 51 14.13 -9.55 4.37
C GLU A 51 14.30 -10.40 5.63
N ALA A 52 14.87 -9.81 6.67
CA ALA A 52 15.14 -10.51 7.92
C ALA A 52 13.88 -10.76 8.76
N CYS A 53 12.85 -9.91 8.66
CA CYS A 53 11.65 -10.05 9.49
C CYS A 53 10.70 -11.16 8.99
N GLY A 54 10.83 -11.61 7.74
CA GLY A 54 10.01 -12.67 7.17
C GLY A 54 8.56 -12.26 6.89
N ALA A 55 8.30 -10.97 6.64
CA ALA A 55 6.97 -10.50 6.29
C ALA A 55 6.57 -10.93 4.88
N ASP A 56 5.27 -11.18 4.69
CA ASP A 56 4.67 -11.49 3.40
C ASP A 56 4.32 -10.20 2.62
N ILE A 57 3.98 -9.16 3.35
CA ILE A 57 3.47 -7.91 2.77
C ILE A 57 4.27 -6.73 3.33
N MET A 58 4.66 -5.79 2.46
CA MET A 58 5.22 -4.51 2.86
C MET A 58 4.22 -3.39 2.58
N TYR A 59 3.78 -2.67 3.62
CA TYR A 59 2.97 -1.46 3.49
C TYR A 59 3.86 -0.23 3.50
N VAL A 60 3.76 0.60 2.45
CA VAL A 60 4.61 1.78 2.25
C VAL A 60 3.82 2.98 1.74
N THR A 61 4.35 4.18 2.02
CA THR A 61 3.89 5.47 1.50
C THR A 61 5.01 6.17 0.71
N PRO A 62 5.38 5.64 -0.48
CA PRO A 62 6.67 5.93 -1.12
C PRO A 62 6.76 7.32 -1.75
N SER A 63 5.63 7.93 -2.10
CA SER A 63 5.58 9.27 -2.70
C SER A 63 5.76 10.37 -1.67
N HIS A 64 5.32 10.12 -0.42
CA HIS A 64 5.42 11.04 0.70
C HIS A 64 5.22 10.26 1.98
N GLN A 65 6.31 9.76 2.56
CA GLN A 65 6.25 8.91 3.75
C GLN A 65 5.56 9.63 4.92
N PHE A 66 4.57 8.99 5.50
CA PHE A 66 3.88 9.54 6.65
C PHE A 66 4.43 8.93 7.96
N PRO A 67 4.86 9.76 8.93
CA PRO A 67 4.73 11.22 9.00
C PRO A 67 6.00 11.99 8.61
N SER A 68 7.09 11.35 8.20
CA SER A 68 8.40 12.00 8.02
C SER A 68 8.47 12.95 6.81
N GLY A 69 7.60 12.77 5.81
CA GLY A 69 7.65 13.51 4.56
C GLY A 69 8.73 13.05 3.58
N LEU A 70 9.44 11.97 3.90
CA LEU A 70 10.50 11.43 3.06
C LEU A 70 9.94 10.91 1.74
N VAL A 71 10.62 11.22 0.65
CA VAL A 71 10.31 10.66 -0.68
C VAL A 71 11.25 9.49 -0.94
N MET A 72 10.70 8.31 -1.16
CA MET A 72 11.49 7.11 -1.40
C MET A 72 12.31 7.22 -2.67
N SER A 73 13.61 6.97 -2.59
CA SER A 73 14.54 7.03 -3.71
C SER A 73 14.23 5.98 -4.79
N ALA A 74 14.59 6.28 -6.06
CA ALA A 74 14.41 5.32 -7.16
C ALA A 74 15.15 3.99 -6.90
N ASN A 75 16.34 4.05 -6.31
CA ASN A 75 17.09 2.84 -5.96
C ASN A 75 16.35 1.98 -4.92
N ARG A 76 15.77 2.61 -3.89
CA ARG A 76 15.00 1.90 -2.86
C ARG A 76 13.72 1.27 -3.43
N ARG A 77 13.05 1.96 -4.35
CA ARG A 77 11.89 1.43 -5.08
C ARG A 77 12.24 0.15 -5.84
N GLN A 78 13.37 0.15 -6.57
CA GLN A 78 13.84 -1.03 -7.29
C GLN A 78 14.19 -2.20 -6.34
N LYS A 79 14.82 -1.93 -5.21
CA LYS A 79 15.10 -2.96 -4.19
C LYS A 79 13.81 -3.57 -3.61
N LEU A 80 12.79 -2.77 -3.35
CA LEU A 80 11.48 -3.26 -2.89
C LEU A 80 10.78 -4.11 -3.95
N LEU A 81 10.76 -3.67 -5.20
CA LEU A 81 10.22 -4.46 -6.30
C LEU A 81 10.98 -5.79 -6.46
N ALA A 82 12.30 -5.78 -6.34
CA ALA A 82 13.09 -7.01 -6.35
C ALA A 82 12.77 -7.93 -5.16
N TRP A 83 12.54 -7.38 -3.96
CA TRP A 83 12.09 -8.15 -2.80
C TRP A 83 10.74 -8.83 -3.06
N SER A 84 9.77 -8.13 -3.65
CA SER A 84 8.43 -8.69 -3.89
C SER A 84 8.44 -9.89 -4.84
N THR A 85 9.47 -10.05 -5.66
CA THR A 85 9.60 -11.21 -6.57
C THR A 85 10.26 -12.43 -5.95
N LYS A 86 10.83 -12.31 -4.73
CA LYS A 86 11.54 -13.43 -4.08
C LYS A 86 10.61 -14.55 -3.62
N SER A 87 9.33 -14.27 -3.39
CA SER A 87 8.33 -15.26 -3.03
C SER A 87 6.99 -14.96 -3.71
N ALA A 88 6.26 -16.01 -4.05
CA ALA A 88 4.92 -15.88 -4.64
C ALA A 88 3.90 -15.21 -3.69
N GLY A 89 4.14 -15.30 -2.37
CA GLY A 89 3.31 -14.66 -1.35
C GLY A 89 3.65 -13.21 -1.04
N HIS A 90 4.78 -12.69 -1.57
CA HIS A 90 5.17 -11.32 -1.30
C HIS A 90 4.37 -10.31 -2.12
N TYR A 91 3.85 -9.29 -1.44
CA TYR A 91 3.18 -8.14 -2.04
C TYR A 91 3.66 -6.83 -1.42
N ILE A 92 3.56 -5.75 -2.18
CA ILE A 92 3.76 -4.38 -1.68
C ILE A 92 2.40 -3.69 -1.71
N SER A 93 1.97 -3.13 -0.59
CA SER A 93 0.81 -2.23 -0.52
C SER A 93 1.31 -0.80 -0.55
N GLU A 94 1.23 -0.17 -1.72
CA GLU A 94 1.57 1.24 -1.95
C GLU A 94 0.36 2.10 -1.62
N ASP A 95 0.43 2.87 -0.53
CA ASP A 95 -0.62 3.83 -0.14
C ASP A 95 -0.21 5.24 -0.60
N ASP A 96 -0.89 5.71 -1.62
CA ASP A 96 -0.63 6.99 -2.27
C ASP A 96 -1.75 7.99 -1.93
N TYR A 97 -1.59 8.62 -0.77
CA TYR A 97 -2.63 9.45 -0.19
C TYR A 97 -2.58 10.93 -0.65
N ASP A 98 -1.53 11.37 -1.35
CA ASP A 98 -1.35 12.77 -1.72
C ASP A 98 -0.53 13.05 -2.99
N SER A 99 -0.22 12.05 -3.82
CA SER A 99 0.61 12.22 -5.03
C SER A 99 0.02 13.15 -6.08
N GLU A 100 -1.28 13.41 -6.00
CA GLU A 100 -1.97 14.34 -6.89
C GLU A 100 -1.62 15.81 -6.60
N PHE A 101 -1.10 16.10 -5.39
CA PHE A 101 -0.65 17.43 -4.98
C PHE A 101 0.86 17.56 -5.10
N ARG A 102 1.33 17.84 -6.31
CA ARG A 102 2.77 18.12 -6.52
C ARG A 102 3.02 19.59 -6.64
N TYR A 103 3.71 20.11 -5.66
CA TYR A 103 4.07 21.52 -5.64
C TYR A 103 5.35 21.81 -6.44
N TYR A 104 6.23 20.79 -6.68
CA TYR A 104 7.50 20.96 -7.40
C TYR A 104 7.97 19.63 -8.04
N GLY A 105 8.63 19.75 -9.22
CA GLY A 105 9.38 18.65 -9.85
C GLY A 105 8.60 17.77 -10.83
N LYS A 106 9.34 16.84 -11.47
CA LYS A 106 8.73 15.83 -12.36
C LYS A 106 7.98 14.78 -11.55
N PRO A 107 6.90 14.22 -12.10
CA PRO A 107 6.20 13.09 -11.47
C PRO A 107 7.15 11.93 -11.17
N ILE A 108 7.16 11.44 -9.92
CA ILE A 108 7.83 10.19 -9.60
C ILE A 108 6.82 9.07 -9.90
N PRO A 109 7.12 8.14 -10.81
CA PRO A 109 6.22 7.03 -11.10
C PRO A 109 5.92 6.21 -9.84
N SER A 110 4.67 5.75 -9.69
CA SER A 110 4.31 4.83 -8.60
C SER A 110 5.12 3.53 -8.68
N LEU A 111 5.22 2.79 -7.58
CA LEU A 111 5.76 1.42 -7.60
C LEU A 111 4.92 0.54 -8.52
N GLN A 112 3.61 0.67 -8.45
CA GLN A 112 2.67 -0.08 -9.28
C GLN A 112 2.94 0.13 -10.78
N SER A 113 3.20 1.36 -11.23
CA SER A 113 3.51 1.62 -12.64
C SER A 113 4.85 1.07 -13.12
N GLN A 114 5.73 0.69 -12.20
CA GLN A 114 7.05 0.13 -12.46
C GLN A 114 7.11 -1.38 -12.22
N ASP A 115 5.99 -1.99 -11.83
CA ASP A 115 5.91 -3.41 -11.47
C ASP A 115 5.48 -4.27 -12.67
N PRO A 116 6.40 -5.02 -13.31
CA PRO A 116 6.06 -5.92 -14.39
C PRO A 116 5.58 -7.31 -13.91
N PHE A 117 5.57 -7.55 -12.59
CA PHE A 117 5.35 -8.87 -12.00
C PHE A 117 4.02 -8.99 -11.24
N GLU A 118 3.21 -7.93 -11.24
CA GLU A 118 1.92 -7.90 -10.54
C GLU A 118 2.05 -8.22 -9.03
N ARG A 119 2.96 -7.49 -8.36
CA ARG A 119 3.22 -7.62 -6.93
C ARG A 119 2.82 -6.39 -6.12
N VAL A 120 2.43 -5.31 -6.79
CA VAL A 120 2.08 -4.06 -6.13
C VAL A 120 0.57 -3.85 -6.13
N ILE A 121 0.03 -3.70 -4.92
CA ILE A 121 -1.34 -3.26 -4.65
C ILE A 121 -1.27 -1.75 -4.48
N TYR A 122 -1.91 -1.00 -5.39
CA TYR A 122 -1.95 0.46 -5.29
C TYR A 122 -3.23 0.93 -4.64
N ILE A 123 -3.12 1.80 -3.65
CA ILE A 123 -4.24 2.43 -2.95
C ILE A 123 -4.16 3.93 -3.19
N GLY A 124 -5.18 4.48 -3.84
CA GLY A 124 -5.31 5.91 -4.07
C GLY A 124 -6.55 6.50 -3.39
N THR A 125 -6.54 7.80 -3.14
CA THR A 125 -7.69 8.51 -2.58
C THR A 125 -8.01 9.78 -3.36
N LEU A 126 -9.28 10.00 -3.63
CA LEU A 126 -9.78 11.22 -4.26
C LEU A 126 -10.25 12.27 -3.22
N SER A 127 -10.21 11.92 -1.94
CA SER A 127 -10.73 12.78 -0.85
C SER A 127 -10.01 14.13 -0.73
N LYS A 128 -8.74 14.20 -1.13
CA LYS A 128 -7.98 15.46 -1.11
C LYS A 128 -8.19 16.31 -2.37
N VAL A 129 -8.41 15.68 -3.52
CA VAL A 129 -8.52 16.34 -4.82
C VAL A 129 -9.87 16.97 -5.04
N ILE A 130 -10.94 16.24 -4.72
CA ILE A 130 -12.31 16.68 -5.02
C ILE A 130 -12.90 17.40 -3.80
N ALA A 131 -13.06 16.70 -2.70
CA ALA A 131 -13.49 17.26 -1.41
C ALA A 131 -13.26 16.25 -0.28
N PRO A 132 -12.82 16.69 0.91
CA PRO A 132 -12.61 15.78 2.05
C PRO A 132 -13.85 14.98 2.48
N GLY A 133 -15.04 15.52 2.20
CA GLY A 133 -16.33 14.89 2.53
C GLY A 133 -16.70 13.70 1.67
N ILE A 134 -16.13 13.56 0.46
CA ILE A 134 -16.49 12.47 -0.48
C ILE A 134 -16.01 11.11 0.02
N ARG A 135 -14.90 11.05 0.76
CA ARG A 135 -14.35 9.81 1.35
C ARG A 135 -14.20 8.66 0.36
N LEU A 136 -13.82 8.96 -0.88
CA LEU A 136 -13.62 8.00 -1.95
C LEU A 136 -12.16 7.57 -2.02
N SER A 137 -11.94 6.26 -1.99
CA SER A 137 -10.65 5.63 -2.24
C SER A 137 -10.83 4.50 -3.26
N TYR A 138 -9.76 4.18 -3.97
CA TYR A 138 -9.75 3.09 -4.95
C TYR A 138 -8.49 2.24 -4.77
N MET A 139 -8.55 1.00 -5.27
CA MET A 139 -7.41 0.10 -5.31
C MET A 139 -7.21 -0.41 -6.74
N VAL A 140 -5.94 -0.52 -7.14
CA VAL A 140 -5.53 -1.30 -8.31
C VAL A 140 -4.88 -2.57 -7.78
N LEU A 141 -5.48 -3.71 -8.12
CA LEU A 141 -5.07 -5.01 -7.62
C LEU A 141 -4.33 -5.80 -8.70
N PRO A 142 -3.29 -6.56 -8.35
CA PRO A 142 -2.79 -7.66 -9.17
C PRO A 142 -3.91 -8.64 -9.55
N ASP A 143 -3.86 -9.22 -10.76
CA ASP A 143 -4.91 -10.10 -11.26
C ASP A 143 -5.24 -11.25 -10.30
N ALA A 144 -4.24 -11.86 -9.68
CA ALA A 144 -4.42 -12.92 -8.70
C ALA A 144 -5.26 -12.46 -7.48
N LEU A 145 -5.01 -11.26 -6.98
CA LEU A 145 -5.77 -10.68 -5.86
C LEU A 145 -7.14 -10.17 -6.29
N PHE A 146 -7.29 -9.73 -7.53
CA PHE A 146 -8.58 -9.38 -8.08
C PHE A 146 -9.51 -10.61 -8.15
N GLN A 147 -9.00 -11.77 -8.55
CA GLN A 147 -9.75 -13.04 -8.50
C GLN A 147 -10.17 -13.42 -7.07
N GLU A 148 -9.29 -13.20 -6.09
CA GLU A 148 -9.64 -13.43 -4.69
C GLU A 148 -10.70 -12.42 -4.18
N TYR A 149 -10.64 -11.17 -4.64
CA TYR A 149 -11.70 -10.19 -4.38
C TYR A 149 -13.05 -10.65 -4.92
N GLU A 150 -13.12 -11.11 -6.17
CA GLU A 150 -14.36 -11.62 -6.76
C GLU A 150 -14.94 -12.81 -6.00
N LYS A 151 -14.09 -13.73 -5.54
CA LYS A 151 -14.52 -14.90 -4.79
C LYS A 151 -15.00 -14.58 -3.37
N ARG A 152 -14.25 -13.73 -2.64
CA ARG A 152 -14.44 -13.51 -1.20
C ARG A 152 -15.22 -12.25 -0.87
N CYS A 153 -15.20 -11.25 -1.74
CA CYS A 153 -15.65 -9.90 -1.42
C CYS A 153 -16.74 -9.39 -2.37
N SER A 154 -17.19 -10.17 -3.36
CA SER A 154 -18.21 -9.76 -4.32
C SER A 154 -19.57 -9.37 -3.71
N PHE A 155 -19.81 -9.80 -2.46
CA PHE A 155 -21.00 -9.39 -1.70
C PHE A 155 -20.87 -7.98 -1.05
N TYR A 156 -19.67 -7.40 -1.02
CA TYR A 156 -19.53 -6.02 -0.56
C TYR A 156 -20.12 -5.08 -1.60
N PHE A 157 -21.24 -4.46 -1.27
CA PHE A 157 -21.74 -3.36 -2.08
C PHE A 157 -20.77 -2.18 -1.98
N SER A 158 -20.60 -1.46 -3.10
CA SER A 158 -19.87 -0.20 -3.07
C SER A 158 -20.46 0.70 -1.98
N THR A 159 -19.64 1.11 -1.03
CA THR A 159 -20.03 2.06 0.03
C THR A 159 -20.07 3.50 -0.49
N VAL A 160 -19.64 3.72 -1.74
CA VAL A 160 -19.67 5.03 -2.37
C VAL A 160 -21.10 5.34 -2.79
N SER A 161 -21.60 6.50 -2.37
CA SER A 161 -22.92 6.99 -2.76
C SER A 161 -23.01 7.11 -4.29
N ARG A 162 -24.12 6.64 -4.87
CA ARG A 162 -24.39 6.79 -6.32
C ARG A 162 -24.47 8.26 -6.76
N ILE A 163 -24.73 9.18 -5.81
CA ILE A 163 -24.74 10.61 -6.08
C ILE A 163 -23.30 11.12 -6.30
N ASP A 164 -22.36 10.59 -5.54
CA ASP A 164 -20.94 10.96 -5.61
C ASP A 164 -20.21 10.31 -6.79
N GLN A 165 -20.82 9.32 -7.45
CA GLN A 165 -20.28 8.64 -8.63
C GLN A 165 -20.71 9.27 -9.96
N ARG A 166 -21.55 10.32 -9.97
CA ARG A 166 -22.01 11.09 -11.12
C ARG A 166 -21.31 12.44 -11.20
#